data_f8fbb73bd96ce45cb8b2d55662eaa8dc
#
_entry.id   f8fbb73bd96ce45cb8b2d55662eaa8dc
#
_cell.length_a   1.000
_cell.length_b   1.000
_cell.length_c   1.000
_cell.angle_alpha   90.00
_cell.angle_beta   90.00
_cell.angle_gamma   90.00
#
_symmetry.space_group_name_H-M   'P 1'
#
loop_
_entity.id
_entity.type
_entity.pdbx_description
1 polymer ?
#
loop_
_entity_poly.entity_id
_entity_poly.type
_entity_poly.pdbx_seq_one_letter_code
_entity_poly.pdbx_strand_id
1 'polypeptide(L)'
;MSYRKLLFTILFLLAIDSYASVVTVSTHVHDMEFRDLARKWDEAIPLGNATIGSLIWQKGERLRMSIDRSDLWDLRHSKELEGEGFSFHWLYEQLQKGDYTPVQRRFDDPYNAYPGPSKIPGAGLEFPIEHFGEVEKVHLYQRQAVCEVVWKSGVSLRCFVHAQKPVGWFIFEGVEADFEPLLIPPSYNEEVRHTAEDHSQHSLFRLGYEQGKVERTLSDKFVYNQPGWGDFSYSVAVKWKRFGEKIIGVWSVTSSLVKEEASQIVDEAMNAGIEAYYQTHQNWWNIFYSRSSLTLPDKVIEKQYYNEIYKMGSISRKDSYPISLQSVWTADNGQLPPWKGDYHHDLNTQLSYWPFYTGNYLEESYGYLHTLWNQLKENKRYTRTYFGTEGLNVPGVCTLLGQPMGGWCQYSLGPTVSAWLSQHFYLYWKYSQDRQFLIDRCYPYLKEVATYLEQFTIVKDGIRSLPLSSSPEFKDNSMDAWFREMTNFDRALVRFAFRAAAELARELGRKDEADHWEKLEEELPDFILDAQGGLSIAVGHPYEHSHRHFSHLLAIHPLGLLDKSYGKSDSQIIDASLNTLDKYGPGGWTGYSYSWLANLKARAFCLLYTSPSPRDTERSR
;
A
#
# COMPACT_ATOMS: atom_id res chain seq x y z
N MET A 1 -33.17 -52.79 -21.38
CA MET A 1 -32.43 -51.69 -20.71
C MET A 1 -33.45 -50.68 -20.21
N SER A 2 -33.54 -50.48 -18.89
CA SER A 2 -34.61 -49.71 -18.24
C SER A 2 -34.47 -48.24 -18.50
N TYR A 3 -35.55 -47.53 -18.78
CA TYR A 3 -35.69 -46.06 -18.93
C TYR A 3 -34.97 -45.27 -17.81
N ARG A 4 -34.84 -45.83 -16.61
CA ARG A 4 -34.07 -45.26 -15.50
C ARG A 4 -32.57 -45.16 -15.76
N LYS A 5 -31.96 -46.12 -16.47
CA LYS A 5 -30.52 -46.07 -16.81
C LYS A 5 -30.25 -45.02 -17.90
N LEU A 6 -31.17 -44.85 -18.85
CA LEU A 6 -31.06 -43.83 -19.89
C LEU A 6 -31.22 -42.42 -19.30
N LEU A 7 -32.14 -42.21 -18.36
CA LEU A 7 -32.35 -40.94 -17.68
C LEU A 7 -31.16 -40.56 -16.79
N PHE A 8 -30.51 -41.52 -16.11
CA PHE A 8 -29.31 -41.28 -15.30
C PHE A 8 -28.11 -40.95 -16.18
N THR A 9 -27.96 -41.58 -17.34
CA THR A 9 -26.88 -41.31 -18.28
C THR A 9 -27.05 -39.95 -18.94
N ILE A 10 -28.28 -39.55 -19.29
CA ILE A 10 -28.59 -38.20 -19.85
C ILE A 10 -28.41 -37.11 -18.79
N LEU A 11 -28.82 -37.34 -17.53
CA LEU A 11 -28.56 -36.41 -16.42
C LEU A 11 -27.08 -36.29 -16.08
N PHE A 12 -26.31 -37.39 -16.21
CA PHE A 12 -24.86 -37.37 -16.00
C PHE A 12 -24.14 -36.70 -17.16
N LEU A 13 -24.57 -36.86 -18.41
CA LEU A 13 -24.03 -36.15 -19.58
C LEU A 13 -24.42 -34.66 -19.56
N LEU A 14 -25.63 -34.30 -19.13
CA LEU A 14 -26.04 -32.90 -18.94
C LEU A 14 -25.29 -32.22 -17.77
N ALA A 15 -24.91 -32.98 -16.74
CA ALA A 15 -24.07 -32.46 -15.66
C ALA A 15 -22.60 -32.26 -16.10
N ILE A 16 -22.11 -33.04 -17.06
CA ILE A 16 -20.76 -32.89 -17.60
C ILE A 16 -20.68 -31.68 -18.55
N ASP A 17 -21.70 -31.43 -19.38
CA ASP A 17 -21.74 -30.27 -20.27
C ASP A 17 -21.98 -28.94 -19.52
N SER A 18 -22.56 -28.94 -18.30
CA SER A 18 -22.77 -27.72 -17.52
C SER A 18 -21.48 -27.18 -16.87
N TYR A 19 -20.39 -27.94 -16.86
CA TYR A 19 -19.07 -27.46 -16.41
C TYR A 19 -18.17 -26.91 -17.54
N ALA A 20 -18.67 -26.86 -18.76
CA ALA A 20 -17.85 -26.63 -19.97
C ALA A 20 -17.52 -25.17 -20.27
N SER A 21 -17.86 -24.14 -19.47
CA SER A 21 -17.34 -22.78 -19.63
C SER A 21 -17.76 -21.83 -18.53
N VAL A 22 -17.35 -22.15 -17.32
CA VAL A 22 -17.80 -21.40 -16.15
C VAL A 22 -17.13 -20.01 -16.04
N VAL A 23 -15.89 -19.88 -16.49
CA VAL A 23 -15.15 -18.61 -16.47
C VAL A 23 -15.04 -18.10 -17.90
N THR A 24 -16.05 -17.34 -18.34
CA THR A 24 -16.01 -16.67 -19.64
C THR A 24 -15.24 -15.35 -19.54
N VAL A 25 -14.33 -15.12 -20.48
CA VAL A 25 -13.53 -13.90 -20.56
C VAL A 25 -13.77 -13.22 -21.90
N SER A 26 -13.70 -11.88 -21.90
CA SER A 26 -13.74 -11.06 -23.11
C SER A 26 -12.60 -10.05 -23.12
N THR A 27 -11.91 -9.95 -24.24
CA THR A 27 -10.80 -9.01 -24.39
C THR A 27 -11.27 -7.56 -24.32
N HIS A 28 -10.43 -6.71 -23.75
CA HIS A 28 -10.61 -5.28 -23.69
C HIS A 28 -9.32 -4.57 -24.08
N VAL A 29 -9.42 -3.37 -24.64
CA VAL A 29 -8.27 -2.60 -25.15
C VAL A 29 -7.21 -2.27 -24.07
N HIS A 30 -7.59 -2.31 -22.80
CA HIS A 30 -6.68 -2.02 -21.68
C HIS A 30 -6.06 -3.29 -21.06
N ASP A 31 -6.43 -4.48 -21.51
CA ASP A 31 -5.88 -5.73 -20.98
C ASP A 31 -4.36 -5.80 -21.12
N MET A 32 -3.73 -6.56 -20.22
CA MET A 32 -2.29 -6.83 -20.28
C MET A 32 -2.03 -8.17 -20.96
N GLU A 33 -1.17 -8.15 -21.98
CA GLU A 33 -0.78 -9.34 -22.72
C GLU A 33 0.74 -9.47 -22.71
N PHE A 34 1.23 -10.70 -22.47
CA PHE A 34 2.63 -11.05 -22.48
C PHE A 34 2.84 -12.34 -23.28
N ARG A 35 4.04 -12.50 -23.81
CA ARG A 35 4.43 -13.67 -24.64
C ARG A 35 4.97 -14.83 -23.81
N ASP A 36 5.32 -14.58 -22.54
CA ASP A 36 5.87 -15.59 -21.64
C ASP A 36 5.50 -15.23 -20.20
N LEU A 37 5.63 -16.19 -19.30
CA LEU A 37 5.52 -15.99 -17.86
C LEU A 37 6.77 -15.27 -17.33
N ALA A 38 6.58 -14.35 -16.39
CA ALA A 38 7.67 -13.76 -15.64
C ALA A 38 8.51 -14.85 -14.94
N ARG A 39 9.82 -14.60 -14.77
CA ARG A 39 10.77 -15.51 -14.10
C ARG A 39 11.11 -15.08 -12.67
N LYS A 40 10.58 -13.92 -12.26
CA LYS A 40 10.72 -13.36 -10.91
C LYS A 40 9.36 -12.99 -10.36
N TRP A 41 9.25 -13.05 -9.03
CA TRP A 41 8.00 -12.76 -8.33
C TRP A 41 7.55 -11.29 -8.49
N ASP A 42 8.49 -10.35 -8.55
CA ASP A 42 8.25 -8.90 -8.68
C ASP A 42 7.85 -8.45 -10.10
N GLU A 43 7.95 -9.36 -11.08
CA GLU A 43 7.49 -9.15 -12.46
C GLU A 43 6.19 -9.94 -12.77
N ALA A 44 5.62 -10.64 -11.79
CA ALA A 44 4.49 -11.56 -11.92
C ALA A 44 3.16 -10.86 -12.20
N ILE A 45 2.18 -11.62 -12.73
CA ILE A 45 0.79 -11.13 -12.87
C ILE A 45 0.13 -11.07 -11.51
N PRO A 46 -0.29 -9.87 -11.04
CA PRO A 46 -0.90 -9.70 -9.73
C PRO A 46 -2.41 -9.92 -9.75
N LEU A 47 -2.92 -10.73 -8.82
CA LEU A 47 -4.34 -10.90 -8.53
C LEU A 47 -4.61 -10.61 -7.05
N GLY A 48 -5.74 -10.00 -6.70
CA GLY A 48 -6.00 -9.68 -5.29
C GLY A 48 -7.40 -9.14 -5.02
N ASN A 49 -7.71 -9.04 -3.70
CA ASN A 49 -8.94 -8.44 -3.19
C ASN A 49 -8.73 -7.65 -1.88
N ALA A 50 -7.52 -7.14 -1.67
CA ALA A 50 -7.08 -6.43 -0.47
C ALA A 50 -6.92 -7.31 0.80
N THR A 51 -7.61 -8.45 0.88
CA THR A 51 -7.46 -9.40 1.99
C THR A 51 -6.45 -10.46 1.66
N ILE A 52 -6.58 -11.08 0.49
CA ILE A 52 -5.64 -12.07 -0.04
C ILE A 52 -5.19 -11.68 -1.45
N GLY A 53 -4.03 -12.18 -1.85
CA GLY A 53 -3.49 -11.96 -3.18
C GLY A 53 -2.70 -13.15 -3.71
N SER A 54 -2.44 -13.10 -5.00
CA SER A 54 -1.60 -14.08 -5.68
C SER A 54 -0.77 -13.41 -6.76
N LEU A 55 0.47 -13.89 -6.93
CA LEU A 55 1.37 -13.53 -8.03
C LEU A 55 1.56 -14.75 -8.91
N ILE A 56 1.30 -14.62 -10.21
CA ILE A 56 1.39 -15.73 -11.18
C ILE A 56 2.66 -15.58 -11.99
N TRP A 57 3.58 -16.54 -11.87
CA TRP A 57 4.89 -16.53 -12.50
C TRP A 57 5.46 -17.93 -12.68
N GLN A 58 6.64 -18.06 -13.28
CA GLN A 58 7.32 -19.34 -13.45
C GLN A 58 8.59 -19.39 -12.60
N LYS A 59 8.69 -20.40 -11.73
CA LYS A 59 9.85 -20.70 -10.91
C LYS A 59 10.50 -22.02 -11.39
N GLY A 60 11.60 -21.91 -12.11
CA GLY A 60 12.19 -23.08 -12.76
C GLY A 60 11.23 -23.74 -13.76
N GLU A 61 10.97 -25.02 -13.59
CA GLU A 61 10.06 -25.81 -14.45
C GLU A 61 8.62 -25.88 -13.90
N ARG A 62 8.24 -24.96 -12.98
CA ARG A 62 6.92 -24.94 -12.35
C ARG A 62 6.24 -23.60 -12.54
N LEU A 63 4.94 -23.62 -12.84
CA LEU A 63 4.11 -22.45 -12.63
C LEU A 63 3.93 -22.27 -11.13
N ARG A 64 4.12 -21.05 -10.64
CA ARG A 64 3.96 -20.70 -9.23
C ARG A 64 2.89 -19.63 -9.06
N MET A 65 1.99 -19.87 -8.12
CA MET A 65 1.11 -18.89 -7.53
C MET A 65 1.66 -18.57 -6.15
N SER A 66 2.31 -17.41 -5.98
CA SER A 66 2.70 -16.93 -4.65
C SER A 66 1.44 -16.38 -3.98
N ILE A 67 0.99 -17.02 -2.91
CA ILE A 67 -0.25 -16.67 -2.21
C ILE A 67 0.04 -16.00 -0.89
N ASP A 68 -0.68 -14.93 -0.61
CA ASP A 68 -0.43 -14.07 0.54
C ASP A 68 -1.73 -13.51 1.12
N ARG A 69 -1.60 -12.90 2.33
CA ARG A 69 -2.69 -12.21 3.01
C ARG A 69 -2.17 -10.95 3.69
N SER A 70 -2.95 -9.89 3.68
CA SER A 70 -2.54 -8.55 4.17
C SER A 70 -2.13 -8.51 5.64
N ASP A 71 -2.68 -9.38 6.48
CA ASP A 71 -2.45 -9.42 7.93
C ASP A 71 -1.44 -10.51 8.38
N LEU A 72 -0.66 -11.07 7.47
CA LEU A 72 0.46 -11.96 7.85
C LEU A 72 1.64 -11.10 8.30
N TRP A 73 1.82 -10.98 9.61
CA TRP A 73 2.84 -10.13 10.20
C TRP A 73 3.51 -10.80 11.40
N ASP A 74 4.83 -10.63 11.49
CA ASP A 74 5.54 -10.70 12.76
C ASP A 74 5.34 -9.38 13.49
N LEU A 75 4.67 -9.41 14.63
CA LEU A 75 4.32 -8.22 15.42
C LEU A 75 5.12 -8.14 16.73
N ARG A 76 6.35 -8.69 16.75
CA ARG A 76 7.24 -8.53 17.91
C ARG A 76 7.58 -7.06 18.13
N HIS A 77 7.60 -6.64 19.39
CA HIS A 77 7.97 -5.29 19.72
C HIS A 77 9.48 -5.05 19.62
N SER A 78 9.87 -3.88 19.15
CA SER A 78 11.24 -3.39 19.27
C SER A 78 11.41 -2.77 20.66
N LYS A 79 12.23 -3.41 21.51
CA LYS A 79 12.48 -2.96 22.89
C LYS A 79 13.14 -1.59 22.96
N GLU A 80 13.88 -1.23 21.94
CA GLU A 80 14.58 0.04 21.80
C GLU A 80 13.62 1.23 21.63
N LEU A 81 12.39 0.94 21.17
CA LEU A 81 11.33 1.93 20.97
C LEU A 81 10.39 2.01 22.19
N GLU A 82 10.89 1.61 23.36
CA GLU A 82 10.17 1.65 24.64
C GLU A 82 11.09 2.17 25.76
N GLY A 83 10.48 2.53 26.87
CA GLY A 83 11.19 2.88 28.11
C GLY A 83 11.93 4.20 28.09
N GLU A 84 12.88 4.35 29.04
CA GLU A 84 13.65 5.58 29.22
C GLU A 84 14.50 5.90 28.00
N GLY A 85 14.46 7.16 27.55
CA GLY A 85 15.16 7.65 26.36
C GLY A 85 14.39 7.42 25.03
N PHE A 86 13.26 6.73 25.02
CA PHE A 86 12.36 6.77 23.86
C PHE A 86 11.48 8.04 23.96
N SER A 87 12.09 9.18 23.62
CA SER A 87 11.38 10.47 23.61
C SER A 87 12.04 11.46 22.64
N PHE A 88 11.22 12.36 22.09
CA PHE A 88 11.70 13.46 21.26
C PHE A 88 12.62 14.41 22.04
N HIS A 89 12.39 14.58 23.33
CA HIS A 89 13.26 15.37 24.18
C HIS A 89 14.68 14.78 24.26
N TRP A 90 14.80 13.47 24.47
CA TRP A 90 16.10 12.79 24.44
C TRP A 90 16.81 12.97 23.08
N LEU A 91 16.08 12.81 21.97
CA LEU A 91 16.60 13.06 20.62
C LEU A 91 17.13 14.51 20.50
N TYR A 92 16.30 15.48 20.92
CA TYR A 92 16.68 16.90 20.90
C TYR A 92 17.98 17.15 21.68
N GLU A 93 18.16 16.57 22.87
CA GLU A 93 19.38 16.68 23.67
C GLU A 93 20.62 16.12 22.96
N GLN A 94 20.49 14.96 22.25
CA GLN A 94 21.64 14.42 21.50
C GLN A 94 22.06 15.37 20.38
N LEU A 95 21.11 15.93 19.64
CA LEU A 95 21.40 16.91 18.58
C LEU A 95 22.04 18.19 19.14
N GLN A 96 21.64 18.64 20.33
CA GLN A 96 22.29 19.79 20.99
C GLN A 96 23.74 19.50 21.39
N LYS A 97 24.08 18.25 21.73
CA LYS A 97 25.47 17.81 22.03
C LYS A 97 26.32 17.68 20.76
N GLY A 98 25.73 17.72 19.57
CA GLY A 98 26.44 17.58 18.31
C GLY A 98 26.90 16.14 18.01
N ASP A 99 26.26 15.13 18.63
CA ASP A 99 26.56 13.71 18.40
C ASP A 99 25.30 12.97 17.97
N TYR A 100 25.27 12.50 16.71
CA TYR A 100 24.16 11.76 16.12
C TYR A 100 24.30 10.24 16.31
N THR A 101 25.47 9.76 16.71
CA THR A 101 25.75 8.33 16.89
C THR A 101 24.80 7.63 17.88
N PRO A 102 24.45 8.22 19.04
CA PRO A 102 23.49 7.60 19.95
C PRO A 102 22.09 7.46 19.34
N VAL A 103 21.69 8.40 18.46
CA VAL A 103 20.42 8.39 17.76
C VAL A 103 20.36 7.22 16.78
N GLN A 104 21.39 7.06 15.95
CA GLN A 104 21.50 5.95 15.01
C GLN A 104 21.52 4.60 15.73
N ARG A 105 22.32 4.46 16.80
CA ARG A 105 22.36 3.23 17.61
C ARG A 105 21.02 2.86 18.22
N ARG A 106 20.18 3.84 18.52
CA ARG A 106 18.88 3.59 19.14
C ARG A 106 17.79 3.24 18.12
N PHE A 107 17.76 3.92 16.97
CA PHE A 107 16.66 3.83 16.02
C PHE A 107 16.99 3.06 14.75
N ASP A 108 18.22 3.18 14.23
CA ASP A 108 18.63 2.58 12.97
C ASP A 108 19.23 1.19 13.15
N ASP A 109 20.18 1.03 14.10
CA ASP A 109 20.85 -0.25 14.31
C ASP A 109 19.88 -1.39 14.62
N PRO A 110 18.87 -1.24 15.53
CA PRO A 110 17.88 -2.29 15.77
C PRO A 110 16.99 -2.56 14.55
N TYR A 111 16.56 -1.51 13.83
CA TYR A 111 15.78 -1.66 12.62
C TYR A 111 16.53 -2.48 11.56
N ASN A 112 17.82 -2.23 11.39
CA ASN A 112 18.66 -2.95 10.43
C ASN A 112 19.09 -4.34 10.93
N ALA A 113 19.27 -4.53 12.23
CA ALA A 113 19.82 -5.76 12.80
C ALA A 113 18.76 -6.86 13.01
N TYR A 114 17.52 -6.51 13.35
CA TYR A 114 16.49 -7.49 13.69
C TYR A 114 15.54 -7.80 12.53
N PRO A 115 15.13 -9.06 12.37
CA PRO A 115 14.22 -9.45 11.27
C PRO A 115 12.78 -8.95 11.46
N GLY A 116 12.30 -8.84 12.69
CA GLY A 116 10.95 -8.38 13.02
C GLY A 116 10.95 -7.09 13.85
N PRO A 117 9.81 -6.37 13.93
CA PRO A 117 8.56 -6.67 13.25
C PRO A 117 8.63 -6.57 11.73
N SER A 118 7.83 -7.35 11.00
CA SER A 118 7.84 -7.38 9.53
C SER A 118 6.59 -8.07 8.94
N LYS A 119 6.19 -7.70 7.75
CA LYS A 119 5.29 -8.48 6.91
C LYS A 119 5.96 -9.82 6.56
N ILE A 120 5.20 -10.92 6.56
CA ILE A 120 5.69 -12.26 6.20
C ILE A 120 4.89 -12.86 5.05
N PRO A 121 5.49 -13.73 4.20
CA PRO A 121 4.80 -14.37 3.09
C PRO A 121 3.87 -15.49 3.55
N GLY A 122 2.84 -15.80 2.75
CA GLY A 122 1.92 -16.91 3.00
C GLY A 122 2.47 -18.26 2.57
N ALA A 123 2.36 -18.62 1.28
CA ALA A 123 2.87 -19.88 0.71
C ALA A 123 2.96 -19.79 -0.81
N GLY A 124 3.48 -20.83 -1.45
CA GLY A 124 3.41 -21.05 -2.88
C GLY A 124 2.52 -22.22 -3.24
N LEU A 125 1.72 -22.08 -4.28
CA LEU A 125 1.03 -23.17 -4.93
C LEU A 125 1.71 -23.40 -6.28
N GLU A 126 2.32 -24.59 -6.46
CA GLU A 126 3.10 -24.92 -7.65
C GLU A 126 2.41 -26.00 -8.49
N PHE A 127 2.64 -25.93 -9.80
CA PHE A 127 2.12 -26.87 -10.78
C PHE A 127 3.25 -27.28 -11.72
N PRO A 128 3.44 -28.59 -11.99
CA PRO A 128 4.43 -29.07 -12.94
C PRO A 128 4.02 -28.66 -14.37
N ILE A 129 4.90 -27.95 -15.08
CA ILE A 129 4.62 -27.47 -16.45
C ILE A 129 5.70 -27.90 -17.45
N GLU A 130 6.62 -28.76 -17.06
CA GLU A 130 7.76 -29.23 -17.88
C GLU A 130 7.33 -29.88 -19.19
N HIS A 131 6.12 -30.45 -19.25
CA HIS A 131 5.58 -31.11 -20.45
C HIS A 131 4.61 -30.24 -21.26
N PHE A 132 4.34 -28.99 -20.83
CA PHE A 132 3.38 -28.11 -21.53
C PHE A 132 3.99 -27.40 -22.75
N GLY A 133 5.32 -27.44 -22.88
CA GLY A 133 6.05 -26.74 -23.93
C GLY A 133 6.08 -25.23 -23.73
N GLU A 134 6.24 -24.50 -24.83
CA GLU A 134 6.34 -23.04 -24.78
C GLU A 134 5.00 -22.37 -24.46
N VAL A 135 5.05 -21.28 -23.71
CA VAL A 135 3.90 -20.41 -23.49
C VAL A 135 3.54 -19.74 -24.82
N GLU A 136 2.28 -19.77 -25.18
CA GLU A 136 1.72 -19.08 -26.33
C GLU A 136 1.25 -17.67 -25.95
N LYS A 137 0.57 -17.56 -24.78
CA LYS A 137 -0.02 -16.29 -24.34
C LYS A 137 -0.16 -16.26 -22.81
N VAL A 138 0.14 -15.12 -22.21
CA VAL A 138 -0.26 -14.75 -20.86
C VAL A 138 -1.16 -13.51 -20.96
N HIS A 139 -2.37 -13.58 -20.44
CA HIS A 139 -3.35 -12.51 -20.55
C HIS A 139 -3.96 -12.18 -19.19
N LEU A 140 -3.93 -10.92 -18.79
CA LEU A 140 -4.70 -10.41 -17.66
C LEU A 140 -5.90 -9.62 -18.20
N TYR A 141 -7.08 -10.21 -18.09
CA TYR A 141 -8.36 -9.57 -18.39
C TYR A 141 -8.74 -8.65 -17.23
N GLN A 142 -8.29 -7.39 -17.31
CA GLN A 142 -8.36 -6.46 -16.18
C GLN A 142 -9.79 -6.21 -15.70
N ARG A 143 -10.75 -6.05 -16.62
CA ARG A 143 -12.15 -5.80 -16.25
C ARG A 143 -12.81 -6.97 -15.55
N GLN A 144 -12.30 -8.18 -15.77
CA GLN A 144 -12.78 -9.40 -15.13
C GLN A 144 -11.86 -9.87 -14.01
N ALA A 145 -10.67 -9.25 -13.86
CA ALA A 145 -9.63 -9.66 -12.93
C ALA A 145 -9.31 -11.16 -13.00
N VAL A 146 -9.17 -11.67 -14.23
CA VAL A 146 -8.83 -13.07 -14.54
C VAL A 146 -7.50 -13.11 -15.27
N CYS A 147 -6.59 -13.96 -14.79
CA CYS A 147 -5.37 -14.32 -15.51
C CYS A 147 -5.61 -15.59 -16.32
N GLU A 148 -5.20 -15.59 -17.58
CA GLU A 148 -5.17 -16.77 -18.45
C GLU A 148 -3.75 -17.01 -18.94
N VAL A 149 -3.30 -18.26 -18.88
CA VAL A 149 -2.05 -18.72 -19.49
C VAL A 149 -2.40 -19.85 -20.46
N VAL A 150 -1.91 -19.76 -21.70
CA VAL A 150 -2.10 -20.78 -22.73
C VAL A 150 -0.74 -21.24 -23.21
N TRP A 151 -0.56 -22.56 -23.30
CA TRP A 151 0.64 -23.21 -23.86
C TRP A 151 0.38 -23.74 -25.26
N LYS A 152 1.41 -23.81 -26.08
CA LYS A 152 1.32 -24.33 -27.44
C LYS A 152 0.85 -25.79 -27.54
N SER A 153 0.95 -26.54 -26.46
CA SER A 153 0.38 -27.89 -26.34
C SER A 153 -1.15 -27.92 -26.35
N GLY A 154 -1.80 -26.77 -26.17
CA GLY A 154 -3.25 -26.66 -25.95
C GLY A 154 -3.68 -26.70 -24.49
N VAL A 155 -2.76 -26.92 -23.55
CA VAL A 155 -3.03 -26.76 -22.12
C VAL A 155 -3.31 -25.30 -21.81
N SER A 156 -4.27 -25.05 -20.93
CA SER A 156 -4.59 -23.69 -20.47
C SER A 156 -4.84 -23.65 -18.97
N LEU A 157 -4.54 -22.50 -18.38
CA LEU A 157 -4.89 -22.09 -17.02
C LEU A 157 -5.76 -20.86 -17.07
N ARG A 158 -6.85 -20.83 -16.29
CA ARG A 158 -7.54 -19.60 -15.87
C ARG A 158 -7.58 -19.53 -14.35
N CYS A 159 -7.25 -18.35 -13.80
CA CYS A 159 -7.28 -18.16 -12.36
C CYS A 159 -7.72 -16.74 -11.99
N PHE A 160 -8.32 -16.61 -10.81
CA PHE A 160 -8.74 -15.33 -10.25
C PHE A 160 -8.79 -15.38 -8.72
N VAL A 161 -8.61 -14.23 -8.07
CA VAL A 161 -8.91 -14.03 -6.66
C VAL A 161 -10.31 -13.42 -6.58
N HIS A 162 -11.22 -14.05 -5.84
CA HIS A 162 -12.60 -13.59 -5.75
C HIS A 162 -12.68 -12.19 -5.15
N ALA A 163 -13.45 -11.28 -5.76
CA ALA A 163 -13.45 -9.85 -5.43
C ALA A 163 -13.77 -9.52 -3.96
N GLN A 164 -14.55 -10.36 -3.24
CA GLN A 164 -15.03 -10.07 -1.88
C GLN A 164 -14.83 -11.21 -0.87
N LYS A 165 -14.58 -12.43 -1.33
CA LYS A 165 -14.36 -13.60 -0.46
C LYS A 165 -12.87 -13.94 -0.40
N PRO A 166 -12.34 -14.41 0.73
CA PRO A 166 -10.92 -14.74 0.86
C PRO A 166 -10.60 -16.09 0.19
N VAL A 167 -10.92 -16.22 -1.09
CA VAL A 167 -10.64 -17.42 -1.91
C VAL A 167 -10.06 -17.05 -3.27
N GLY A 168 -9.08 -17.83 -3.72
CA GLY A 168 -8.59 -17.81 -5.09
C GLY A 168 -8.95 -19.11 -5.81
N TRP A 169 -9.26 -19.02 -7.10
CA TRP A 169 -9.65 -20.13 -7.94
C TRP A 169 -8.66 -20.34 -9.07
N PHE A 170 -8.48 -21.60 -9.48
CA PHE A 170 -7.75 -21.97 -10.68
C PHE A 170 -8.46 -23.08 -11.44
N ILE A 171 -8.35 -23.06 -12.76
CA ILE A 171 -8.86 -24.06 -13.69
C ILE A 171 -7.74 -24.39 -14.66
N PHE A 172 -7.32 -25.65 -14.71
CA PHE A 172 -6.49 -26.17 -15.78
C PHE A 172 -7.34 -27.04 -16.72
N GLU A 173 -7.09 -26.93 -18.02
CA GLU A 173 -7.69 -27.75 -19.06
C GLU A 173 -6.60 -28.35 -19.96
N GLY A 174 -6.80 -29.58 -20.42
CA GLY A 174 -5.84 -30.32 -21.23
C GLY A 174 -4.71 -30.98 -20.41
N VAL A 175 -4.93 -31.25 -19.12
CA VAL A 175 -3.88 -31.82 -18.23
C VAL A 175 -4.01 -33.33 -18.05
N GLU A 176 -2.87 -34.00 -17.88
CA GLU A 176 -2.77 -35.43 -17.67
C GLU A 176 -3.37 -35.91 -16.34
N ALA A 177 -3.60 -37.21 -16.21
CA ALA A 177 -4.35 -37.80 -15.09
C ALA A 177 -3.64 -37.63 -13.72
N ASP A 178 -2.32 -37.56 -13.69
CA ASP A 178 -1.47 -37.42 -12.51
C ASP A 178 -1.13 -35.96 -12.17
N PHE A 179 -1.53 -35.01 -13.00
CA PHE A 179 -1.31 -33.59 -12.73
C PHE A 179 -2.08 -33.13 -11.50
N GLU A 180 -1.39 -32.61 -10.50
CA GLU A 180 -1.98 -32.07 -9.28
C GLU A 180 -1.19 -30.87 -8.74
N PRO A 181 -1.84 -29.97 -7.95
CA PRO A 181 -1.14 -28.88 -7.28
C PRO A 181 -0.22 -29.39 -6.17
N LEU A 182 0.83 -28.61 -5.89
CA LEU A 182 1.75 -28.80 -4.77
C LEU A 182 1.71 -27.56 -3.88
N LEU A 183 1.46 -27.72 -2.59
CA LEU A 183 1.51 -26.62 -1.63
C LEU A 183 2.93 -26.53 -1.05
N ILE A 184 3.61 -25.42 -1.31
CA ILE A 184 5.01 -25.17 -0.95
C ILE A 184 5.06 -24.11 0.14
N PRO A 185 5.42 -24.46 1.39
CA PRO A 185 5.55 -23.48 2.47
C PRO A 185 6.79 -22.60 2.25
N PRO A 186 6.81 -21.38 2.84
CA PRO A 186 8.04 -20.62 3.01
C PRO A 186 9.04 -21.42 3.87
N SER A 187 10.34 -21.28 3.59
CA SER A 187 11.37 -21.94 4.39
C SER A 187 11.78 -21.06 5.56
N TYR A 188 11.47 -21.50 6.78
CA TYR A 188 11.90 -20.87 8.02
C TYR A 188 13.06 -21.61 8.70
N ASN A 189 13.49 -22.75 8.16
CA ASN A 189 14.56 -23.61 8.69
C ASN A 189 15.85 -23.57 7.87
N GLU A 190 15.89 -22.81 6.78
CA GLU A 190 17.05 -22.65 5.92
C GLU A 190 17.41 -21.16 5.77
N GLU A 191 18.69 -20.85 5.96
CA GLU A 191 19.17 -19.49 5.76
C GLU A 191 19.38 -19.19 4.28
N VAL A 192 18.66 -18.20 3.75
CA VAL A 192 18.89 -17.66 2.42
C VAL A 192 19.83 -16.47 2.55
N ARG A 193 20.96 -16.50 1.83
CA ARG A 193 21.94 -15.42 1.84
C ARG A 193 21.34 -14.16 1.24
N HIS A 194 21.54 -13.06 1.93
CA HIS A 194 21.13 -11.73 1.48
C HIS A 194 21.94 -11.32 0.24
N THR A 195 21.26 -10.93 -0.82
CA THR A 195 21.86 -10.46 -2.08
C THR A 195 21.46 -9.03 -2.45
N ALA A 196 20.58 -8.41 -1.66
CA ALA A 196 20.07 -7.07 -1.91
C ALA A 196 20.90 -6.00 -1.22
N GLU A 197 20.85 -4.78 -1.74
CA GLU A 197 21.49 -3.61 -1.15
C GLU A 197 20.76 -3.09 0.11
N ASP A 198 19.49 -3.50 0.32
CA ASP A 198 18.72 -3.11 1.49
C ASP A 198 19.13 -3.90 2.73
N HIS A 199 19.75 -3.21 3.68
CA HIS A 199 20.23 -3.77 4.94
C HIS A 199 19.12 -4.26 5.88
N SER A 200 17.87 -3.84 5.70
CA SER A 200 16.72 -4.31 6.48
C SER A 200 16.16 -5.64 5.98
N GLN A 201 16.60 -6.10 4.82
CA GLN A 201 16.13 -7.35 4.22
C GLN A 201 16.87 -8.55 4.80
N HIS A 202 16.15 -9.45 5.45
CA HIS A 202 16.68 -10.61 6.14
C HIS A 202 16.07 -11.91 5.63
N SER A 203 16.80 -13.02 5.77
CA SER A 203 16.24 -14.36 5.57
C SER A 203 15.10 -14.63 6.54
N LEU A 204 14.05 -15.31 6.08
CA LEU A 204 12.93 -15.77 6.93
C LEU A 204 13.41 -16.63 8.11
N PHE A 205 14.51 -17.39 7.93
CA PHE A 205 15.16 -18.19 8.97
C PHE A 205 15.46 -17.37 10.24
N ARG A 206 15.82 -16.11 10.10
CA ARG A 206 16.18 -15.23 11.22
C ARG A 206 15.00 -14.85 12.12
N LEU A 207 13.75 -15.08 11.69
CA LEU A 207 12.58 -14.93 12.56
C LEU A 207 12.57 -15.95 13.69
N GLY A 208 13.27 -17.10 13.51
CA GLY A 208 13.38 -18.16 14.52
C GLY A 208 12.09 -18.97 14.70
N TYR A 209 11.23 -19.03 13.68
CA TYR A 209 9.99 -19.80 13.75
C TYR A 209 10.26 -21.30 13.63
N GLU A 210 9.43 -22.09 14.28
CA GLU A 210 9.32 -23.52 13.97
C GLU A 210 8.71 -23.67 12.57
N GLN A 211 9.30 -24.55 11.74
CA GLN A 211 8.79 -24.82 10.39
C GLN A 211 7.43 -25.50 10.46
N GLY A 212 6.42 -24.87 9.89
CA GLY A 212 5.09 -25.44 9.75
C GLY A 212 5.06 -26.67 8.83
N LYS A 213 3.97 -27.42 8.92
CA LYS A 213 3.80 -28.69 8.18
C LYS A 213 2.68 -28.59 7.16
N VAL A 214 2.92 -29.19 6.01
CA VAL A 214 1.88 -29.44 5.00
C VAL A 214 1.30 -30.83 5.25
N GLU A 215 0.01 -30.91 5.41
CA GLU A 215 -0.73 -32.15 5.59
C GLU A 215 -1.67 -32.38 4.42
N ARG A 216 -1.64 -33.59 3.86
CA ARG A 216 -2.64 -34.05 2.89
C ARG A 216 -3.82 -34.65 3.68
N THR A 217 -4.85 -33.86 3.91
CA THR A 217 -5.99 -34.24 4.76
C THR A 217 -7.03 -35.11 4.01
N LEU A 218 -7.10 -34.95 2.68
CA LEU A 218 -7.88 -35.76 1.75
C LEU A 218 -7.07 -36.04 0.48
N SER A 219 -7.53 -36.92 -0.39
CA SER A 219 -6.86 -37.18 -1.68
C SER A 219 -6.78 -35.93 -2.57
N ASP A 220 -7.65 -34.97 -2.36
CA ASP A 220 -7.84 -33.75 -3.14
C ASP A 220 -7.69 -32.48 -2.29
N LYS A 221 -6.95 -32.52 -1.15
CA LYS A 221 -6.82 -31.39 -0.24
C LYS A 221 -5.52 -31.37 0.53
N PHE A 222 -4.83 -30.24 0.50
CA PHE A 222 -3.71 -29.91 1.39
C PHE A 222 -4.07 -28.79 2.36
N VAL A 223 -3.48 -28.85 3.56
CA VAL A 223 -3.51 -27.80 4.57
C VAL A 223 -2.10 -27.57 5.09
N TYR A 224 -1.69 -26.32 5.16
CA TYR A 224 -0.44 -25.88 5.77
C TYR A 224 -0.76 -24.99 6.97
N ASN A 225 -0.14 -25.29 8.12
CA ASN A 225 -0.27 -24.49 9.34
C ASN A 225 1.13 -24.02 9.77
N GLN A 226 1.28 -22.69 9.94
CA GLN A 226 2.52 -22.04 10.33
C GLN A 226 2.37 -21.33 11.65
N PRO A 227 3.10 -21.73 12.71
CA PRO A 227 3.25 -20.93 13.91
C PRO A 227 4.14 -19.71 13.64
N GLY A 228 3.78 -18.56 14.21
CA GLY A 228 4.52 -17.32 14.10
C GLY A 228 5.01 -16.81 15.45
N TRP A 229 5.12 -15.50 15.61
CA TRP A 229 5.54 -14.87 16.85
C TRP A 229 4.42 -14.86 17.90
N GLY A 230 4.74 -15.25 19.14
CA GLY A 230 3.76 -15.32 20.22
C GLY A 230 2.62 -16.28 19.91
N ASP A 231 1.39 -15.83 20.01
CA ASP A 231 0.18 -16.61 19.71
C ASP A 231 -0.26 -16.46 18.23
N PHE A 232 0.51 -15.73 17.39
CA PHE A 232 0.19 -15.58 15.98
C PHE A 232 0.44 -16.90 15.24
N SER A 233 -0.47 -17.25 14.36
CA SER A 233 -0.32 -18.34 13.41
C SER A 233 -1.15 -18.06 12.16
N TYR A 234 -0.84 -18.77 11.07
CA TYR A 234 -1.67 -18.71 9.87
C TYR A 234 -1.82 -20.08 9.22
N SER A 235 -2.86 -20.22 8.43
CA SER A 235 -3.17 -21.45 7.72
C SER A 235 -3.43 -21.18 6.24
N VAL A 236 -2.94 -22.07 5.39
CA VAL A 236 -3.22 -22.07 3.95
C VAL A 236 -3.86 -23.40 3.59
N ALA A 237 -4.96 -23.37 2.87
CA ALA A 237 -5.61 -24.58 2.37
C ALA A 237 -5.82 -24.49 0.86
N VAL A 238 -5.69 -25.62 0.20
CA VAL A 238 -6.03 -25.82 -1.21
C VAL A 238 -6.83 -27.09 -1.37
N LYS A 239 -7.89 -27.03 -2.16
CA LYS A 239 -8.74 -28.17 -2.52
C LYS A 239 -9.02 -28.15 -4.00
N TRP A 240 -9.07 -29.32 -4.63
CA TRP A 240 -9.33 -29.44 -6.06
C TRP A 240 -10.23 -30.63 -6.39
N LYS A 241 -10.84 -30.60 -7.56
CA LYS A 241 -11.58 -31.70 -8.16
C LYS A 241 -11.14 -31.89 -9.61
N ARG A 242 -11.06 -33.15 -10.02
CA ARG A 242 -10.70 -33.54 -11.39
C ARG A 242 -11.96 -33.97 -12.18
N PHE A 243 -12.02 -33.55 -13.43
CA PHE A 243 -13.06 -33.87 -14.40
C PHE A 243 -12.39 -34.23 -15.74
N GLY A 244 -11.93 -35.50 -15.89
CA GLY A 244 -11.14 -35.91 -17.04
C GLY A 244 -9.80 -35.14 -17.12
N GLU A 245 -9.56 -34.44 -18.23
CA GLU A 245 -8.38 -33.61 -18.47
C GLU A 245 -8.48 -32.20 -17.86
N LYS A 246 -9.50 -31.96 -17.02
CA LYS A 246 -9.73 -30.67 -16.35
C LYS A 246 -9.59 -30.79 -14.84
N ILE A 247 -8.90 -29.82 -14.23
CA ILE A 247 -8.85 -29.64 -12.78
C ILE A 247 -9.44 -28.27 -12.43
N ILE A 248 -10.30 -28.25 -11.44
CA ILE A 248 -10.81 -27.02 -10.81
C ILE A 248 -10.38 -27.04 -9.35
N GLY A 249 -9.69 -25.98 -8.89
CA GLY A 249 -9.25 -25.88 -7.51
C GLY A 249 -9.52 -24.51 -6.91
N VAL A 250 -9.55 -24.50 -5.58
CA VAL A 250 -9.76 -23.32 -4.74
C VAL A 250 -8.74 -23.31 -3.62
N TRP A 251 -8.22 -22.14 -3.29
CA TRP A 251 -7.32 -21.92 -2.16
C TRP A 251 -7.78 -20.77 -1.28
N SER A 252 -7.34 -20.77 -0.03
CA SER A 252 -7.57 -19.69 0.93
C SER A 252 -6.40 -19.57 1.89
N VAL A 253 -6.26 -18.37 2.47
CA VAL A 253 -5.30 -18.05 3.55
C VAL A 253 -6.06 -17.40 4.69
N THR A 254 -5.86 -17.89 5.92
CA THR A 254 -6.39 -17.30 7.15
C THR A 254 -5.28 -17.08 8.17
N SER A 255 -5.47 -16.13 9.08
CA SER A 255 -4.58 -15.90 10.22
C SER A 255 -5.33 -16.09 11.54
N SER A 256 -4.62 -16.23 12.66
CA SER A 256 -5.21 -16.28 14.00
C SER A 256 -5.95 -14.99 14.41
N LEU A 257 -5.85 -13.92 13.60
CA LEU A 257 -6.59 -12.67 13.80
C LEU A 257 -8.05 -12.75 13.31
N VAL A 258 -8.41 -13.80 12.58
CA VAL A 258 -9.78 -14.06 12.10
C VAL A 258 -10.31 -15.39 12.65
N LYS A 259 -11.64 -15.57 12.68
CA LYS A 259 -12.27 -16.77 13.25
C LYS A 259 -12.40 -17.92 12.24
N GLU A 260 -12.37 -17.57 10.96
CA GLU A 260 -12.57 -18.54 9.87
C GLU A 260 -11.31 -19.39 9.68
N GLU A 261 -11.51 -20.68 9.39
CA GLU A 261 -10.47 -21.65 9.08
C GLU A 261 -10.31 -21.82 7.57
N ALA A 262 -9.08 -21.69 7.04
CA ALA A 262 -8.81 -21.84 5.61
C ALA A 262 -9.34 -23.16 5.05
N SER A 263 -9.20 -24.23 5.81
CA SER A 263 -9.69 -25.57 5.47
C SER A 263 -11.21 -25.63 5.30
N GLN A 264 -11.97 -24.94 6.14
CA GLN A 264 -13.43 -24.87 6.04
C GLN A 264 -13.85 -23.99 4.85
N ILE A 265 -13.18 -22.85 4.67
CA ILE A 265 -13.48 -21.92 3.55
C ILE A 265 -13.37 -22.64 2.19
N VAL A 266 -12.30 -23.42 1.96
CA VAL A 266 -12.13 -24.13 0.67
C VAL A 266 -13.15 -25.26 0.50
N ASP A 267 -13.59 -25.91 1.59
CA ASP A 267 -14.65 -26.92 1.53
C ASP A 267 -15.99 -26.31 1.13
N GLU A 268 -16.36 -25.22 1.78
CA GLU A 268 -17.61 -24.47 1.47
C GLU A 268 -17.59 -23.92 0.05
N ALA A 269 -16.48 -23.33 -0.38
CA ALA A 269 -16.33 -22.79 -1.73
C ALA A 269 -16.42 -23.89 -2.80
N MET A 270 -15.72 -25.01 -2.61
CA MET A 270 -15.78 -26.14 -3.54
C MET A 270 -17.18 -26.76 -3.64
N ASN A 271 -17.91 -26.80 -2.52
CA ASN A 271 -19.30 -27.31 -2.50
C ASN A 271 -20.29 -26.36 -3.18
N ALA A 272 -20.12 -25.05 -3.03
CA ALA A 272 -20.95 -24.04 -3.68
C ALA A 272 -20.68 -23.96 -5.20
N GLY A 273 -19.48 -24.33 -5.62
CA GLY A 273 -19.05 -24.34 -7.01
C GLY A 273 -18.54 -23.00 -7.53
N ILE A 274 -17.60 -23.08 -8.47
CA ILE A 274 -16.89 -21.92 -9.03
C ILE A 274 -17.82 -20.95 -9.74
N GLU A 275 -18.92 -21.42 -10.36
CA GLU A 275 -19.85 -20.58 -11.13
C GLU A 275 -20.51 -19.52 -10.27
N ALA A 276 -21.01 -19.90 -9.08
CA ALA A 276 -21.63 -18.99 -8.12
C ALA A 276 -20.63 -17.91 -7.66
N TYR A 277 -19.36 -18.30 -7.44
CA TYR A 277 -18.30 -17.37 -7.08
C TYR A 277 -17.93 -16.45 -8.25
N TYR A 278 -17.79 -17.00 -9.45
CA TYR A 278 -17.41 -16.19 -10.61
C TYR A 278 -18.48 -15.15 -10.97
N GLN A 279 -19.76 -15.48 -10.86
CA GLN A 279 -20.85 -14.53 -11.10
C GLN A 279 -20.78 -13.33 -10.13
N THR A 280 -20.57 -13.58 -8.84
CA THR A 280 -20.47 -12.50 -7.84
C THR A 280 -19.16 -11.71 -7.97
N HIS A 281 -18.07 -12.37 -8.37
CA HIS A 281 -16.81 -11.75 -8.71
C HIS A 281 -16.94 -10.76 -9.88
N GLN A 282 -17.54 -11.19 -10.99
CA GLN A 282 -17.79 -10.34 -12.15
C GLN A 282 -18.70 -9.16 -11.83
N ASN A 283 -19.77 -9.38 -11.06
CA ASN A 283 -20.69 -8.32 -10.66
C ASN A 283 -19.97 -7.22 -9.89
N TRP A 284 -19.07 -7.57 -8.95
CA TRP A 284 -18.31 -6.59 -8.19
C TRP A 284 -17.38 -5.79 -9.10
N TRP A 285 -16.62 -6.44 -9.99
CA TRP A 285 -15.70 -5.76 -10.90
C TRP A 285 -16.43 -4.85 -11.90
N ASN A 286 -17.59 -5.27 -12.39
CA ASN A 286 -18.43 -4.44 -13.26
C ASN A 286 -18.91 -3.16 -12.53
N ILE A 287 -19.34 -3.27 -11.27
CA ILE A 287 -19.71 -2.12 -10.45
C ILE A 287 -18.49 -1.21 -10.21
N PHE A 288 -17.36 -1.79 -9.85
CA PHE A 288 -16.12 -1.05 -9.62
C PHE A 288 -15.71 -0.22 -10.84
N TYR A 289 -15.62 -0.82 -12.02
CA TYR A 289 -15.26 -0.11 -13.26
C TYR A 289 -16.36 0.83 -13.79
N SER A 290 -17.59 0.75 -13.30
CA SER A 290 -18.67 1.67 -13.69
C SER A 290 -18.60 3.02 -12.98
N ARG A 291 -17.82 3.14 -11.89
CA ARG A 291 -17.78 4.35 -11.05
C ARG A 291 -17.02 5.50 -11.70
N SER A 292 -16.02 5.19 -12.49
CA SER A 292 -15.18 6.19 -13.15
C SER A 292 -14.66 5.66 -14.48
N SER A 293 -14.54 6.55 -15.47
CA SER A 293 -13.96 6.21 -16.77
C SER A 293 -13.16 7.38 -17.31
N LEU A 294 -12.12 7.07 -18.05
CA LEU A 294 -11.23 8.04 -18.67
C LEU A 294 -10.96 7.63 -20.12
N THR A 295 -10.99 8.58 -21.03
CA THR A 295 -10.55 8.40 -22.42
C THR A 295 -9.56 9.50 -22.77
N LEU A 296 -8.36 9.09 -23.20
CA LEU A 296 -7.28 10.01 -23.58
C LEU A 296 -6.90 9.83 -25.04
N PRO A 297 -6.40 10.89 -25.71
CA PRO A 297 -5.79 10.77 -27.03
C PRO A 297 -4.58 9.83 -27.03
N ASP A 298 -3.71 9.93 -26.01
CA ASP A 298 -2.57 9.03 -25.80
C ASP A 298 -3.03 7.72 -25.15
N LYS A 299 -2.97 6.64 -25.94
CA LYS A 299 -3.45 5.32 -25.52
C LYS A 299 -2.48 4.59 -24.58
N VAL A 300 -1.22 5.00 -24.53
CA VAL A 300 -0.25 4.45 -23.56
C VAL A 300 -0.58 4.97 -22.17
N ILE A 301 -0.82 6.27 -22.03
CA ILE A 301 -1.22 6.89 -20.76
C ILE A 301 -2.61 6.38 -20.31
N GLU A 302 -3.57 6.26 -21.25
CA GLU A 302 -4.89 5.69 -20.95
C GLU A 302 -4.76 4.24 -20.43
N LYS A 303 -3.95 3.40 -21.06
CA LYS A 303 -3.70 2.03 -20.62
C LYS A 303 -3.04 2.00 -19.24
N GLN A 304 -2.06 2.88 -18.99
CA GLN A 304 -1.44 2.99 -17.67
C GLN A 304 -2.45 3.39 -16.58
N TYR A 305 -3.35 4.33 -16.87
CA TYR A 305 -4.43 4.69 -15.93
C TYR A 305 -5.26 3.45 -15.55
N TYR A 306 -5.70 2.63 -16.52
CA TYR A 306 -6.49 1.45 -16.22
C TYR A 306 -5.69 0.34 -15.52
N ASN A 307 -4.37 0.25 -15.76
CA ASN A 307 -3.49 -0.63 -15.00
C ASN A 307 -3.47 -0.25 -13.51
N GLU A 308 -3.38 1.07 -13.21
CA GLU A 308 -3.43 1.55 -11.82
C GLU A 308 -4.82 1.33 -11.19
N ILE A 309 -5.91 1.60 -11.92
CA ILE A 309 -7.27 1.31 -11.45
C ILE A 309 -7.46 -0.17 -11.14
N TYR A 310 -6.95 -1.08 -11.97
CA TYR A 310 -6.96 -2.50 -11.70
C TYR A 310 -6.23 -2.85 -10.38
N LYS A 311 -5.02 -2.31 -10.19
CA LYS A 311 -4.25 -2.52 -8.95
C LYS A 311 -5.01 -1.97 -7.74
N MET A 312 -5.57 -0.76 -7.82
CA MET A 312 -6.40 -0.18 -6.75
C MET A 312 -7.56 -1.10 -6.36
N GLY A 313 -8.30 -1.63 -7.35
CA GLY A 313 -9.37 -2.61 -7.12
C GLY A 313 -8.88 -3.95 -6.56
N SER A 314 -7.61 -4.30 -6.74
CA SER A 314 -7.03 -5.54 -6.23
C SER A 314 -6.51 -5.44 -4.79
N ILE A 315 -6.17 -4.23 -4.30
CA ILE A 315 -5.42 -4.06 -3.04
C ILE A 315 -6.12 -3.18 -1.99
N SER A 316 -7.32 -2.68 -2.26
CA SER A 316 -8.05 -1.86 -1.28
C SER A 316 -9.54 -2.17 -1.21
N ARG A 317 -10.06 -2.29 0.00
CA ARG A 317 -11.47 -2.47 0.36
C ARG A 317 -11.79 -1.71 1.64
N LYS A 318 -13.06 -1.37 1.85
CA LYS A 318 -13.52 -0.66 3.06
C LYS A 318 -13.25 -1.40 4.37
N ASP A 319 -13.26 -2.73 4.31
CA ASP A 319 -13.15 -3.61 5.48
C ASP A 319 -11.81 -4.34 5.53
N SER A 320 -10.82 -3.94 4.70
CA SER A 320 -9.47 -4.50 4.68
C SER A 320 -8.48 -3.62 5.41
N TYR A 321 -7.33 -4.21 5.77
CA TYR A 321 -6.16 -3.43 6.15
C TYR A 321 -5.70 -2.57 4.97
N PRO A 322 -5.06 -1.42 5.24
CA PRO A 322 -4.63 -0.52 4.18
C PRO A 322 -3.45 -1.08 3.38
N ILE A 323 -3.12 -0.38 2.31
CA ILE A 323 -1.99 -0.69 1.44
C ILE A 323 -0.69 -0.41 2.21
N SER A 324 0.06 -1.47 2.55
CA SER A 324 1.44 -1.38 3.01
C SER A 324 2.40 -1.39 1.82
N LEU A 325 3.71 -1.35 2.03
CA LEU A 325 4.69 -1.43 0.94
C LEU A 325 4.52 -2.70 0.08
N GLN A 326 4.05 -3.80 0.66
CA GLN A 326 3.84 -5.08 -0.05
C GLN A 326 2.36 -5.40 -0.29
N SER A 327 1.45 -4.84 0.48
CA SER A 327 0.02 -5.18 0.46
C SER A 327 -0.21 -6.70 0.55
N VAL A 328 -0.85 -7.30 -0.46
CA VAL A 328 -1.10 -8.74 -0.59
C VAL A 328 -0.18 -9.44 -1.59
N TRP A 329 0.95 -8.81 -1.96
CA TRP A 329 1.92 -9.30 -2.94
C TRP A 329 3.33 -9.26 -2.36
N THR A 330 3.59 -10.10 -1.35
CA THR A 330 4.84 -10.13 -0.61
C THR A 330 5.95 -10.87 -1.38
N ALA A 331 7.19 -10.51 -1.11
CA ALA A 331 8.38 -11.15 -1.65
C ALA A 331 8.35 -12.67 -1.48
N ASP A 332 8.63 -13.41 -2.56
CA ASP A 332 8.64 -14.87 -2.60
C ASP A 332 10.02 -15.40 -3.03
N ASN A 333 11.04 -15.06 -2.26
CA ASN A 333 12.43 -15.40 -2.51
C ASN A 333 13.15 -15.99 -1.27
N GLY A 334 12.41 -16.34 -0.21
CA GLY A 334 12.96 -16.84 1.05
C GLY A 334 13.49 -15.74 1.99
N GLN A 335 13.25 -14.48 1.63
CA GLN A 335 13.64 -13.32 2.42
C GLN A 335 12.39 -12.54 2.88
N LEU A 336 12.56 -11.75 3.93
CA LEU A 336 11.60 -10.71 4.31
C LEU A 336 11.55 -9.64 3.21
N PRO A 337 10.42 -8.96 3.04
CA PRO A 337 10.31 -7.91 2.03
C PRO A 337 11.22 -6.72 2.33
N PRO A 338 11.60 -5.93 1.30
CA PRO A 338 12.29 -4.67 1.47
C PRO A 338 11.56 -3.77 2.47
N TRP A 339 12.33 -3.04 3.29
CA TRP A 339 11.80 -2.19 4.37
C TRP A 339 10.77 -2.89 5.26
N LYS A 340 10.92 -4.22 5.43
CA LYS A 340 10.02 -5.06 6.26
C LYS A 340 8.55 -5.03 5.83
N GLY A 341 8.24 -4.50 4.65
CA GLY A 341 6.90 -4.38 4.12
C GLY A 341 5.98 -3.48 4.94
N ASP A 342 6.52 -2.48 5.60
CA ASP A 342 5.85 -1.62 6.58
C ASP A 342 4.74 -0.73 6.01
N TYR A 343 4.06 -0.01 6.90
CA TYR A 343 3.23 1.14 6.55
C TYR A 343 4.10 2.39 6.57
N HIS A 344 4.43 2.87 5.38
CA HIS A 344 5.31 4.00 5.14
C HIS A 344 4.48 5.28 4.99
N HIS A 345 4.10 5.88 6.13
CA HIS A 345 3.19 7.03 6.18
C HIS A 345 3.86 8.35 5.82
N ASP A 346 5.17 8.43 5.82
CA ASP A 346 5.88 9.65 5.42
C ASP A 346 5.74 9.97 3.92
N LEU A 347 5.34 9.00 3.08
CA LEU A 347 5.01 9.22 1.67
C LEU A 347 4.16 8.08 1.07
N ASN A 348 4.72 6.85 0.98
CA ASN A 348 4.28 5.77 0.08
C ASN A 348 2.82 5.36 0.29
N THR A 349 2.43 5.11 1.53
CA THR A 349 1.04 4.72 1.86
C THR A 349 0.05 5.83 1.47
N GLN A 350 0.39 7.08 1.72
CA GLN A 350 -0.49 8.21 1.40
C GLN A 350 -0.65 8.42 -0.11
N LEU A 351 0.45 8.34 -0.89
CA LEU A 351 0.40 8.41 -2.35
C LEU A 351 -0.55 7.38 -2.95
N SER A 352 -0.57 6.17 -2.38
CA SER A 352 -1.43 5.08 -2.84
C SER A 352 -2.92 5.40 -2.71
N TYR A 353 -3.31 6.32 -1.79
CA TYR A 353 -4.72 6.62 -1.52
C TYR A 353 -5.26 7.88 -2.19
N TRP A 354 -4.44 8.85 -2.62
CA TRP A 354 -4.95 10.05 -3.28
C TRP A 354 -5.81 9.79 -4.52
N PRO A 355 -5.48 8.82 -5.41
CA PRO A 355 -6.30 8.53 -6.58
C PRO A 355 -7.71 8.04 -6.26
N PHE A 356 -7.93 7.44 -5.08
CA PHE A 356 -9.25 6.95 -4.68
C PHE A 356 -10.27 8.07 -4.54
N TYR A 357 -9.86 9.25 -4.03
CA TYR A 357 -10.75 10.39 -3.85
C TYR A 357 -11.13 11.00 -5.19
N THR A 358 -10.16 11.33 -6.02
CA THR A 358 -10.39 11.94 -7.34
C THR A 358 -11.03 10.98 -8.34
N GLY A 359 -10.78 9.69 -8.22
CA GLY A 359 -11.33 8.63 -9.07
C GLY A 359 -12.73 8.15 -8.67
N ASN A 360 -13.34 8.73 -7.60
CA ASN A 360 -14.65 8.30 -7.08
C ASN A 360 -14.69 6.86 -6.53
N TYR A 361 -13.58 6.38 -5.96
CA TYR A 361 -13.46 5.08 -5.29
C TYR A 361 -13.46 5.23 -3.77
N LEU A 362 -14.38 6.06 -3.24
CA LEU A 362 -14.42 6.46 -1.83
C LEU A 362 -14.63 5.27 -0.89
N GLU A 363 -15.45 4.31 -1.29
CA GLU A 363 -15.70 3.10 -0.50
C GLU A 363 -14.40 2.31 -0.27
N GLU A 364 -13.59 2.13 -1.30
CA GLU A 364 -12.32 1.41 -1.21
C GLU A 364 -11.29 2.15 -0.36
N SER A 365 -11.29 3.49 -0.37
CA SER A 365 -10.38 4.29 0.46
C SER A 365 -10.69 4.19 1.96
N TYR A 366 -11.91 3.80 2.33
CA TYR A 366 -12.39 3.84 3.71
C TYR A 366 -11.61 2.89 4.64
N GLY A 367 -11.07 1.77 4.14
CA GLY A 367 -10.24 0.85 4.91
C GLY A 367 -9.03 1.52 5.56
N TYR A 368 -8.42 2.49 4.87
CA TYR A 368 -7.32 3.28 5.43
C TYR A 368 -7.78 4.17 6.60
N LEU A 369 -8.85 4.92 6.40
CA LEU A 369 -9.41 5.80 7.43
C LEU A 369 -9.90 5.01 8.64
N HIS A 370 -10.51 3.85 8.40
CA HIS A 370 -10.98 2.96 9.46
C HIS A 370 -9.82 2.40 10.29
N THR A 371 -8.73 2.00 9.65
CA THR A 371 -7.54 1.50 10.34
C THR A 371 -6.89 2.60 11.17
N LEU A 372 -6.65 3.79 10.63
CA LEU A 372 -6.10 4.93 11.37
C LEU A 372 -6.98 5.30 12.57
N TRP A 373 -8.30 5.21 12.41
CA TRP A 373 -9.24 5.42 13.52
C TRP A 373 -9.14 4.35 14.59
N ASN A 374 -9.05 3.09 14.23
CA ASN A 374 -8.92 1.97 15.18
C ASN A 374 -7.58 2.01 15.93
N GLN A 375 -6.55 2.57 15.34
CA GLN A 375 -5.24 2.77 15.95
C GLN A 375 -5.15 4.00 16.87
N LEU A 376 -6.22 4.80 17.03
CA LEU A 376 -6.20 6.03 17.83
C LEU A 376 -5.64 5.82 19.25
N LYS A 377 -6.03 4.73 19.93
CA LYS A 377 -5.56 4.44 21.29
C LYS A 377 -4.05 4.23 21.33
N GLU A 378 -3.53 3.47 20.41
CA GLU A 378 -2.09 3.19 20.28
C GLU A 378 -1.31 4.44 19.89
N ASN A 379 -1.79 5.17 18.90
CA ASN A 379 -1.15 6.39 18.42
C ASN A 379 -1.16 7.51 19.47
N LYS A 380 -2.22 7.64 20.29
CA LYS A 380 -2.23 8.54 21.45
C LYS A 380 -1.24 8.09 22.54
N ARG A 381 -1.08 6.78 22.76
CA ARG A 381 -0.04 6.24 23.65
C ARG A 381 1.35 6.63 23.15
N TYR A 382 1.62 6.42 21.86
CA TYR A 382 2.86 6.83 21.20
C TYR A 382 3.10 8.35 21.36
N THR A 383 2.09 9.18 21.09
CA THR A 383 2.17 10.64 21.22
C THR A 383 2.59 11.05 22.63
N ARG A 384 1.94 10.52 23.66
CA ARG A 384 2.29 10.81 25.05
C ARG A 384 3.69 10.32 25.42
N THR A 385 4.05 9.11 25.00
CA THR A 385 5.34 8.51 25.33
C THR A 385 6.51 9.22 24.65
N TYR A 386 6.39 9.45 23.33
CA TYR A 386 7.49 9.98 22.52
C TYR A 386 7.55 11.50 22.54
N PHE A 387 6.41 12.20 22.38
CA PHE A 387 6.36 13.67 22.31
C PHE A 387 6.03 14.34 23.65
N GLY A 388 5.53 13.61 24.64
CA GLY A 388 5.18 14.15 25.95
C GLY A 388 3.92 15.04 25.96
N THR A 389 3.02 14.87 24.97
CA THR A 389 1.82 15.71 24.79
C THR A 389 0.54 14.87 24.74
N GLU A 390 -0.59 15.51 24.91
CA GLU A 390 -1.89 14.94 24.53
C GLU A 390 -2.14 15.10 23.02
N GLY A 391 -3.30 14.64 22.55
CA GLY A 391 -3.67 14.65 21.15
C GLY A 391 -3.11 13.45 20.37
N LEU A 392 -2.86 13.63 19.07
CA LEU A 392 -2.55 12.55 18.16
C LEU A 392 -1.39 12.87 17.23
N ASN A 393 -0.30 12.10 17.33
CA ASN A 393 0.63 11.90 16.22
C ASN A 393 0.71 10.39 15.88
N VAL A 394 1.22 10.07 14.69
CA VAL A 394 1.33 8.71 14.15
C VAL A 394 2.78 8.49 13.73
N PRO A 395 3.38 7.31 13.98
CA PRO A 395 4.71 7.01 13.45
C PRO A 395 4.72 7.01 11.92
N GLY A 396 5.75 7.59 11.31
CA GLY A 396 5.94 7.61 9.86
C GLY A 396 6.18 6.23 9.27
N VAL A 397 6.80 5.34 10.07
CA VAL A 397 7.01 3.92 9.74
C VAL A 397 6.46 3.07 10.87
N CYS A 398 5.44 2.26 10.57
CA CYS A 398 4.76 1.49 11.60
C CYS A 398 4.30 0.10 11.15
N THR A 399 3.97 -0.72 12.15
CA THR A 399 3.38 -2.05 11.98
C THR A 399 1.90 -1.98 11.60
N LEU A 400 1.32 -3.14 11.30
CA LEU A 400 -0.13 -3.34 11.13
C LEU A 400 -0.98 -2.75 12.27
N LEU A 401 -0.44 -2.69 13.49
CA LEU A 401 -1.14 -2.18 14.67
C LEU A 401 -0.84 -0.70 14.96
N GLY A 402 -0.08 -0.01 14.11
CA GLY A 402 0.29 1.39 14.30
C GLY A 402 1.48 1.61 15.25
N GLN A 403 2.20 0.54 15.62
CA GLN A 403 3.37 0.64 16.49
C GLN A 403 4.60 1.08 15.72
N PRO A 404 5.46 1.96 16.27
CA PRO A 404 6.66 2.42 15.58
C PRO A 404 7.63 1.27 15.31
N MET A 405 8.34 1.33 14.18
CA MET A 405 9.34 0.33 13.79
C MET A 405 10.78 0.83 13.84
N GLY A 406 11.00 2.14 13.99
CA GLY A 406 12.35 2.73 13.96
C GLY A 406 12.82 3.03 12.54
N GLY A 407 14.13 2.99 12.34
CA GLY A 407 14.77 3.46 11.12
C GLY A 407 15.14 4.94 11.20
N TRP A 408 15.20 5.64 10.09
CA TRP A 408 15.56 7.07 10.00
C TRP A 408 14.56 7.93 10.79
N CYS A 409 14.88 8.19 12.05
CA CYS A 409 13.91 8.73 13.04
C CYS A 409 13.35 10.11 12.68
N GLN A 410 14.03 10.92 11.88
CA GLN A 410 13.53 12.21 11.40
C GLN A 410 12.30 12.07 10.49
N TYR A 411 12.09 10.90 9.92
CA TYR A 411 10.94 10.56 9.06
C TYR A 411 10.05 9.51 9.72
N SER A 412 10.64 8.42 10.21
CA SER A 412 9.89 7.33 10.86
C SER A 412 9.18 7.75 12.16
N LEU A 413 9.71 8.76 12.85
CA LEU A 413 9.15 9.34 14.08
C LEU A 413 8.92 10.86 13.93
N GLY A 414 8.70 11.32 12.70
CA GLY A 414 8.55 12.74 12.38
C GLY A 414 7.39 13.42 13.11
N PRO A 415 7.51 14.72 13.43
CA PRO A 415 6.52 15.42 14.26
C PRO A 415 5.22 15.78 13.53
N THR A 416 5.14 15.71 12.21
CA THR A 416 3.99 16.20 11.43
C THR A 416 3.30 15.12 10.60
N VAL A 417 3.60 13.84 10.85
CA VAL A 417 3.03 12.71 10.10
C VAL A 417 1.50 12.69 10.20
N SER A 418 0.94 12.86 11.41
CA SER A 418 -0.51 12.91 11.60
C SER A 418 -1.18 14.09 10.92
N ALA A 419 -0.50 15.23 10.82
CA ALA A 419 -0.99 16.39 10.08
C ALA A 419 -1.20 16.05 8.59
N TRP A 420 -0.27 15.31 7.99
CA TRP A 420 -0.43 14.85 6.62
C TRP A 420 -1.52 13.78 6.50
N LEU A 421 -1.57 12.81 7.40
CA LEU A 421 -2.62 11.77 7.44
C LEU A 421 -4.02 12.36 7.62
N SER A 422 -4.16 13.45 8.36
CA SER A 422 -5.46 14.13 8.57
C SER A 422 -6.07 14.62 7.26
N GLN A 423 -5.26 14.88 6.23
CA GLN A 423 -5.72 15.24 4.89
C GLN A 423 -6.62 14.16 4.27
N HIS A 424 -6.35 12.88 4.53
CA HIS A 424 -7.18 11.80 4.00
C HIS A 424 -8.61 11.83 4.57
N PHE A 425 -8.76 12.12 5.87
CA PHE A 425 -10.08 12.34 6.49
C PHE A 425 -10.77 13.58 5.90
N TYR A 426 -10.01 14.66 5.74
CA TYR A 426 -10.52 15.90 5.13
C TYR A 426 -10.97 15.68 3.68
N LEU A 427 -10.15 15.01 2.83
CA LEU A 427 -10.50 14.70 1.45
C LEU A 427 -11.72 13.78 1.35
N TYR A 428 -11.80 12.73 2.18
CA TYR A 428 -12.97 11.88 2.20
C TYR A 428 -14.26 12.68 2.48
N TRP A 429 -14.24 13.56 3.48
CA TRP A 429 -15.35 14.49 3.75
C TRP A 429 -15.64 15.40 2.55
N LYS A 430 -14.64 16.04 1.97
CA LYS A 430 -14.83 16.98 0.86
C LYS A 430 -15.42 16.31 -0.38
N TYR A 431 -15.06 15.07 -0.67
CA TYR A 431 -15.58 14.32 -1.82
C TYR A 431 -16.90 13.60 -1.54
N SER A 432 -17.10 13.05 -0.33
CA SER A 432 -18.34 12.33 0.01
C SER A 432 -19.50 13.23 0.42
N GLN A 433 -19.20 14.38 1.04
CA GLN A 433 -20.17 15.25 1.73
C GLN A 433 -20.98 14.49 2.81
N ASP A 434 -20.42 13.39 3.35
CA ASP A 434 -21.04 12.60 4.40
C ASP A 434 -20.95 13.34 5.74
N ARG A 435 -22.06 13.99 6.14
CA ARG A 435 -22.11 14.77 7.36
C ARG A 435 -21.94 13.92 8.62
N GLN A 436 -22.35 12.65 8.59
CA GLN A 436 -22.15 11.76 9.73
C GLN A 436 -20.66 11.43 9.91
N PHE A 437 -19.95 11.15 8.80
CA PHE A 437 -18.49 10.99 8.82
C PHE A 437 -17.77 12.24 9.33
N LEU A 438 -18.21 13.43 8.92
CA LEU A 438 -17.67 14.70 9.42
C LEU A 438 -17.76 14.77 10.96
N ILE A 439 -18.95 14.46 11.52
CA ILE A 439 -19.22 14.54 12.97
C ILE A 439 -18.46 13.47 13.77
N ASP A 440 -18.48 12.22 13.29
CA ASP A 440 -18.03 11.06 14.07
C ASP A 440 -16.56 10.71 13.87
N ARG A 441 -15.96 11.15 12.75
CA ARG A 441 -14.62 10.75 12.33
C ARG A 441 -13.73 11.92 11.95
N CYS A 442 -14.12 12.70 10.95
CA CYS A 442 -13.24 13.69 10.33
C CYS A 442 -12.83 14.78 11.33
N TYR A 443 -13.79 15.53 11.86
CA TYR A 443 -13.46 16.59 12.81
C TYR A 443 -12.83 16.08 14.12
N PRO A 444 -13.32 15.01 14.76
CA PRO A 444 -12.65 14.45 15.94
C PRO A 444 -11.19 14.07 15.69
N TYR A 445 -10.87 13.47 14.53
CA TYR A 445 -9.50 13.10 14.19
C TYR A 445 -8.61 14.36 14.02
N LEU A 446 -9.06 15.35 13.23
CA LEU A 446 -8.33 16.59 13.01
C LEU A 446 -8.15 17.40 14.30
N LYS A 447 -9.16 17.41 15.17
CA LYS A 447 -9.08 18.06 16.48
C LYS A 447 -7.97 17.48 17.35
N GLU A 448 -7.84 16.13 17.38
CA GLU A 448 -6.77 15.50 18.14
C GLU A 448 -5.39 15.81 17.56
N VAL A 449 -5.26 15.87 16.22
CA VAL A 449 -4.02 16.28 15.55
C VAL A 449 -3.68 17.72 15.87
N ALA A 450 -4.66 18.63 15.78
CA ALA A 450 -4.46 20.05 16.09
C ALA A 450 -4.09 20.26 17.57
N THR A 451 -4.72 19.51 18.50
CA THR A 451 -4.40 19.54 19.94
C THR A 451 -2.94 19.11 20.19
N TYR A 452 -2.47 18.05 19.52
CA TYR A 452 -1.07 17.64 19.60
C TYR A 452 -0.13 18.75 19.12
N LEU A 453 -0.39 19.32 17.95
CA LEU A 453 0.44 20.37 17.36
C LEU A 453 0.45 21.65 18.19
N GLU A 454 -0.69 22.03 18.79
CA GLU A 454 -0.76 23.15 19.71
C GLU A 454 0.19 22.97 20.91
N GLN A 455 0.20 21.77 21.52
CA GLN A 455 1.00 21.47 22.71
C GLN A 455 2.48 21.23 22.37
N PHE A 456 2.78 20.67 21.22
CA PHE A 456 4.15 20.33 20.81
C PHE A 456 4.91 21.51 20.22
N THR A 457 4.24 22.46 19.58
CA THR A 457 4.88 23.65 19.05
C THR A 457 5.21 24.66 20.15
N ILE A 458 6.27 25.42 19.97
CA ILE A 458 6.71 26.48 20.88
C ILE A 458 6.44 27.85 20.27
N VAL A 459 6.06 28.84 21.10
CA VAL A 459 5.89 30.22 20.67
C VAL A 459 7.06 31.05 21.18
N LYS A 460 7.76 31.72 20.27
CA LYS A 460 8.82 32.66 20.58
C LYS A 460 8.61 33.94 19.78
N ASP A 461 8.61 35.08 20.49
CA ASP A 461 8.39 36.40 19.88
C ASP A 461 7.09 36.49 19.06
N GLY A 462 6.05 35.77 19.50
CA GLY A 462 4.74 35.72 18.81
C GLY A 462 4.69 34.75 17.62
N ILE A 463 5.77 34.07 17.29
CA ILE A 463 5.85 33.10 16.19
C ILE A 463 5.85 31.68 16.75
N ARG A 464 4.94 30.84 16.22
CA ARG A 464 4.79 29.43 16.54
C ARG A 464 5.71 28.58 15.65
N SER A 465 6.46 27.67 16.25
CA SER A 465 7.41 26.81 15.52
C SER A 465 7.55 25.44 16.17
N LEU A 466 8.07 24.47 15.42
CA LEU A 466 8.51 23.18 15.97
C LEU A 466 9.87 23.32 16.65
N PRO A 467 10.15 22.53 17.71
CA PRO A 467 11.48 22.51 18.33
C PRO A 467 12.61 22.09 17.38
N LEU A 468 12.31 21.12 16.52
CA LEU A 468 13.13 20.64 15.41
C LEU A 468 12.24 20.27 14.24
N SER A 469 12.75 20.41 13.03
CA SER A 469 12.04 20.16 11.78
C SER A 469 12.90 19.31 10.83
N SER A 470 12.25 18.64 9.90
CA SER A 470 12.91 17.89 8.83
C SER A 470 12.14 18.08 7.51
N SER A 471 12.65 17.54 6.43
CA SER A 471 11.94 17.48 5.15
C SER A 471 12.33 16.19 4.44
N PRO A 472 11.38 15.28 4.17
CA PRO A 472 11.68 13.99 3.55
C PRO A 472 12.30 14.15 2.15
N GLU A 473 13.32 13.49 1.83
CA GLU A 473 14.43 12.82 2.56
C GLU A 473 15.73 13.64 2.33
N PHE A 474 15.60 14.97 2.50
CA PHE A 474 16.74 15.88 2.32
C PHE A 474 17.78 15.63 3.40
N LYS A 475 19.05 15.45 2.95
CA LYS A 475 20.20 15.13 3.79
C LYS A 475 20.21 13.71 4.37
N ASP A 476 19.36 12.81 3.83
CA ASP A 476 19.31 11.39 4.21
C ASP A 476 19.24 11.19 5.74
N ASN A 477 19.89 10.15 6.28
CA ASN A 477 19.96 9.89 7.72
C ASN A 477 21.19 10.52 8.36
N SER A 478 21.13 11.81 8.59
CA SER A 478 22.25 12.56 9.16
C SER A 478 21.80 13.61 10.17
N MET A 479 22.73 14.15 10.92
CA MET A 479 22.49 15.28 11.81
C MET A 479 22.01 16.53 11.03
N ASP A 480 22.50 16.72 9.80
CA ASP A 480 22.14 17.84 8.93
C ASP A 480 20.72 17.74 8.36
N ALA A 481 20.05 16.57 8.49
CA ALA A 481 18.65 16.40 8.14
C ALA A 481 17.69 17.05 9.14
N TRP A 482 18.19 17.47 10.31
CA TRP A 482 17.44 18.18 11.33
C TRP A 482 17.69 19.68 11.25
N PHE A 483 16.62 20.44 11.01
CA PHE A 483 16.64 21.89 10.92
C PHE A 483 16.13 22.50 12.23
N ARG A 484 16.78 23.57 12.68
CA ARG A 484 16.36 24.33 13.88
C ARG A 484 15.17 25.24 13.63
N GLU A 485 14.94 25.58 12.38
CA GLU A 485 13.79 26.36 11.93
C GLU A 485 12.86 25.47 11.11
N MET A 486 11.54 25.72 11.20
CA MET A 486 10.57 24.94 10.45
C MET A 486 10.85 24.99 8.94
N THR A 487 10.98 23.81 8.32
CA THR A 487 11.01 23.64 6.88
C THR A 487 9.67 23.99 6.25
N ASN A 488 9.64 24.24 4.94
CA ASN A 488 8.36 24.46 4.23
C ASN A 488 7.46 23.22 4.23
N PHE A 489 8.03 22.02 4.35
CA PHE A 489 7.29 20.78 4.57
C PHE A 489 6.44 20.87 5.84
N ASP A 490 7.05 21.15 6.98
CA ASP A 490 6.35 21.23 8.25
C ASP A 490 5.45 22.47 8.36
N ARG A 491 5.88 23.62 7.81
CA ARG A 491 5.02 24.83 7.74
C ARG A 491 3.72 24.55 7.01
N ALA A 492 3.78 23.83 5.89
CA ALA A 492 2.60 23.46 5.12
C ALA A 492 1.69 22.52 5.90
N LEU A 493 2.25 21.49 6.53
CA LEU A 493 1.46 20.50 7.26
C LEU A 493 0.80 21.06 8.52
N VAL A 494 1.52 21.82 9.33
CA VAL A 494 0.96 22.43 10.54
C VAL A 494 -0.11 23.46 10.18
N ARG A 495 0.14 24.30 9.16
CA ARG A 495 -0.84 25.25 8.64
C ARG A 495 -2.10 24.56 8.12
N PHE A 496 -1.94 23.49 7.35
CA PHE A 496 -3.06 22.70 6.87
C PHE A 496 -3.89 22.15 8.02
N ALA A 497 -3.27 21.57 9.05
CA ALA A 497 -3.98 20.97 10.17
C ALA A 497 -4.84 21.99 10.93
N PHE A 498 -4.29 23.16 11.26
CA PHE A 498 -5.06 24.22 11.95
C PHE A 498 -6.16 24.79 11.07
N ARG A 499 -5.86 25.12 9.79
CA ARG A 499 -6.85 25.64 8.84
C ARG A 499 -8.00 24.67 8.62
N ALA A 500 -7.71 23.40 8.38
CA ALA A 500 -8.73 22.37 8.19
C ALA A 500 -9.56 22.17 9.46
N ALA A 501 -8.93 22.15 10.65
CA ALA A 501 -9.66 22.07 11.92
C ALA A 501 -10.61 23.27 12.12
N ALA A 502 -10.18 24.49 11.79
CA ALA A 502 -10.99 25.70 11.85
C ALA A 502 -12.18 25.63 10.87
N GLU A 503 -11.93 25.25 9.62
CA GLU A 503 -12.97 25.09 8.59
C GLU A 503 -14.04 24.08 9.03
N LEU A 504 -13.62 22.89 9.49
CA LEU A 504 -14.53 21.84 9.90
C LEU A 504 -15.30 22.20 11.17
N ALA A 505 -14.68 22.92 12.11
CA ALA A 505 -15.36 23.45 13.28
C ALA A 505 -16.47 24.44 12.89
N ARG A 506 -16.22 25.35 11.92
CA ARG A 506 -17.24 26.26 11.38
C ARG A 506 -18.37 25.50 10.70
N GLU A 507 -18.05 24.50 9.89
CA GLU A 507 -19.05 23.64 9.23
C GLU A 507 -19.98 22.98 10.24
N LEU A 508 -19.47 22.67 11.44
CA LEU A 508 -20.22 22.11 12.56
C LEU A 508 -20.87 23.15 13.46
N GLY A 509 -20.73 24.46 13.18
CA GLY A 509 -21.26 25.54 14.00
C GLY A 509 -20.51 25.79 15.32
N ARG A 510 -19.29 25.27 15.45
CA ARG A 510 -18.43 25.37 16.66
C ARG A 510 -17.51 26.58 16.56
N LYS A 511 -18.10 27.76 16.67
CA LYS A 511 -17.42 29.04 16.40
C LYS A 511 -16.17 29.23 17.28
N ASP A 512 -16.29 29.01 18.59
CA ASP A 512 -15.17 29.25 19.52
C ASP A 512 -13.97 28.34 19.22
N GLU A 513 -14.23 27.08 18.84
CA GLU A 513 -13.17 26.16 18.42
C GLU A 513 -12.55 26.61 17.08
N ALA A 514 -13.36 27.10 16.15
CA ALA A 514 -12.86 27.60 14.87
C ALA A 514 -11.95 28.84 15.05
N ASP A 515 -12.40 29.81 15.83
CA ASP A 515 -11.64 31.04 16.12
C ASP A 515 -10.32 30.70 16.85
N HIS A 516 -10.33 29.66 17.72
CA HIS A 516 -9.13 29.16 18.39
C HIS A 516 -8.10 28.60 17.37
N TRP A 517 -8.52 27.71 16.48
CA TRP A 517 -7.62 27.11 15.49
C TRP A 517 -7.09 28.14 14.48
N GLU A 518 -7.88 29.13 14.09
CA GLU A 518 -7.42 30.22 13.22
C GLU A 518 -6.35 31.07 13.88
N LYS A 519 -6.53 31.41 15.16
CA LYS A 519 -5.49 32.12 15.91
C LYS A 519 -4.16 31.38 15.92
N LEU A 520 -4.18 30.03 16.09
CA LEU A 520 -2.94 29.25 16.06
C LEU A 520 -2.31 29.21 14.66
N GLU A 521 -3.13 29.22 13.59
CA GLU A 521 -2.63 29.34 12.22
C GLU A 521 -1.96 30.70 11.97
N GLU A 522 -2.54 31.80 12.47
CA GLU A 522 -1.98 33.14 12.34
C GLU A 522 -0.62 33.31 13.04
N GLU A 523 -0.34 32.52 14.07
CA GLU A 523 0.95 32.52 14.76
C GLU A 523 2.07 31.82 13.95
N LEU A 524 1.75 31.10 12.86
CA LEU A 524 2.75 30.38 12.06
C LEU A 524 3.54 31.32 11.15
N PRO A 525 4.86 31.07 10.96
CA PRO A 525 5.67 31.86 10.06
C PRO A 525 5.25 31.68 8.60
N ASP A 526 5.50 32.69 7.77
CA ASP A 526 5.31 32.62 6.32
C ASP A 526 6.20 31.56 5.66
N PHE A 527 5.86 31.14 4.44
CA PHE A 527 6.70 30.23 3.68
C PHE A 527 8.06 30.83 3.34
N ILE A 528 9.09 30.00 3.35
CA ILE A 528 10.46 30.39 3.02
C ILE A 528 10.61 30.40 1.50
N LEU A 529 11.02 31.53 0.96
CA LEU A 529 11.29 31.68 -0.46
C LEU A 529 12.78 31.75 -0.74
N ASP A 530 13.20 31.26 -1.90
CA ASP A 530 14.55 31.43 -2.42
C ASP A 530 14.74 32.83 -3.06
N ALA A 531 15.93 33.10 -3.57
CA ALA A 531 16.25 34.38 -4.20
C ALA A 531 15.44 34.64 -5.50
N GLN A 532 14.82 33.63 -6.08
CA GLN A 532 13.97 33.72 -7.26
C GLN A 532 12.48 33.80 -6.91
N GLY A 533 12.13 33.73 -5.63
CA GLY A 533 10.77 33.78 -5.13
C GLY A 533 10.02 32.44 -5.13
N GLY A 534 10.72 31.32 -5.37
CA GLY A 534 10.19 29.96 -5.25
C GLY A 534 10.31 29.42 -3.83
N LEU A 535 9.59 28.35 -3.52
CA LEU A 535 9.63 27.69 -2.22
C LEU A 535 10.99 27.01 -1.99
N SER A 536 11.65 27.35 -0.88
CA SER A 536 12.86 26.68 -0.39
C SER A 536 12.55 25.43 0.44
N ILE A 537 13.54 24.58 0.70
CA ILE A 537 13.42 23.45 1.63
C ILE A 537 13.33 24.00 3.06
N ALA A 538 14.31 24.82 3.46
CA ALA A 538 14.44 25.45 4.77
C ALA A 538 15.19 26.79 4.63
N VAL A 539 15.31 27.55 5.72
CA VAL A 539 16.09 28.80 5.76
C VAL A 539 17.55 28.48 5.40
N GLY A 540 18.06 29.18 4.38
CA GLY A 540 19.43 28.95 3.88
C GLY A 540 19.62 27.65 3.08
N HIS A 541 18.56 26.92 2.80
CA HIS A 541 18.60 25.68 2.05
C HIS A 541 17.59 25.70 0.88
N PRO A 542 17.87 26.41 -0.20
CA PRO A 542 17.05 26.39 -1.41
C PRO A 542 17.16 25.00 -2.10
N TYR A 543 16.24 24.72 -3.02
CA TYR A 543 16.32 23.52 -3.86
C TYR A 543 17.41 23.73 -4.92
N GLU A 544 18.59 23.16 -4.70
CA GLU A 544 19.81 23.42 -5.52
C GLU A 544 20.27 22.21 -6.35
N HIS A 545 19.62 21.05 -6.20
CA HIS A 545 19.93 19.84 -6.96
C HIS A 545 18.69 18.97 -7.13
N SER A 546 18.69 18.14 -8.16
CA SER A 546 17.61 17.19 -8.41
C SER A 546 17.44 16.22 -7.25
N HIS A 547 16.21 16.08 -6.77
CA HIS A 547 15.86 15.21 -5.65
C HIS A 547 14.53 14.51 -5.90
N ARG A 548 14.35 13.28 -5.39
CA ARG A 548 13.16 12.48 -5.58
C ARG A 548 11.91 13.02 -4.87
N HIS A 549 12.06 13.69 -3.72
CA HIS A 549 10.97 14.29 -2.97
C HIS A 549 10.79 15.77 -3.29
N PHE A 550 9.53 16.19 -3.46
CA PHE A 550 9.13 17.59 -3.58
C PHE A 550 8.39 18.07 -2.32
N SER A 551 8.84 17.58 -1.16
CA SER A 551 8.20 17.84 0.14
C SER A 551 8.07 19.34 0.47
N HIS A 552 9.00 20.17 0.03
CA HIS A 552 8.93 21.63 0.17
C HIS A 552 7.78 22.28 -0.62
N LEU A 553 7.17 21.56 -1.58
CA LEU A 553 6.06 22.02 -2.42
C LEU A 553 4.69 21.48 -1.97
N LEU A 554 4.58 20.86 -0.80
CA LEU A 554 3.30 20.35 -0.29
C LEU A 554 2.22 21.43 -0.19
N ALA A 555 2.59 22.69 0.07
CA ALA A 555 1.67 23.82 0.09
C ALA A 555 0.90 23.99 -1.23
N ILE A 556 1.52 23.60 -2.38
CA ILE A 556 0.88 23.65 -3.71
C ILE A 556 0.08 22.36 -3.93
N HIS A 557 0.74 21.20 -3.83
CA HIS A 557 0.12 19.89 -3.97
C HIS A 557 0.76 18.91 -2.99
N PRO A 558 -0.03 18.20 -2.17
CA PRO A 558 -1.48 18.00 -2.24
C PRO A 558 -2.34 18.98 -1.41
N LEU A 559 -1.76 19.88 -0.62
CA LEU A 559 -2.50 20.60 0.42
C LEU A 559 -3.34 21.78 -0.10
N GLY A 560 -2.98 22.37 -1.26
CA GLY A 560 -3.73 23.49 -1.85
C GLY A 560 -3.76 24.77 -0.99
N LEU A 561 -2.72 25.00 -0.19
CA LEU A 561 -2.54 26.20 0.63
C LEU A 561 -2.09 27.40 -0.21
N LEU A 562 -1.41 27.12 -1.33
CA LEU A 562 -1.06 28.06 -2.38
C LEU A 562 -1.77 27.65 -3.66
N ASP A 563 -2.50 28.57 -4.28
CA ASP A 563 -3.23 28.35 -5.54
C ASP A 563 -3.20 29.63 -6.40
N LYS A 564 -3.05 29.45 -7.71
CA LYS A 564 -3.01 30.60 -8.65
C LYS A 564 -4.29 31.42 -8.64
N SER A 565 -5.41 30.83 -8.25
CA SER A 565 -6.69 31.55 -8.10
C SER A 565 -6.73 32.48 -6.88
N TYR A 566 -5.83 32.33 -5.92
CA TYR A 566 -5.79 33.15 -4.71
C TYR A 566 -5.12 34.52 -4.96
N GLY A 567 -4.39 34.67 -6.06
CA GLY A 567 -3.87 35.95 -6.47
C GLY A 567 -2.48 35.94 -7.09
N LYS A 568 -1.97 37.14 -7.35
CA LYS A 568 -0.68 37.33 -8.05
C LYS A 568 0.50 36.82 -7.25
N SER A 569 0.49 36.95 -5.92
CA SER A 569 1.57 36.50 -5.05
C SER A 569 1.75 34.97 -5.16
N ASP A 570 0.65 34.24 -4.98
CA ASP A 570 0.68 32.76 -5.07
C ASP A 570 1.10 32.29 -6.46
N SER A 571 0.58 32.95 -7.52
CA SER A 571 0.97 32.66 -8.89
C SER A 571 2.49 32.80 -9.10
N GLN A 572 3.11 33.85 -8.56
CA GLN A 572 4.56 34.07 -8.68
C GLN A 572 5.36 33.01 -7.93
N ILE A 573 4.96 32.67 -6.71
CA ILE A 573 5.61 31.63 -5.89
C ILE A 573 5.55 30.26 -6.60
N ILE A 574 4.37 29.89 -7.13
CA ILE A 574 4.15 28.63 -7.84
C ILE A 574 5.01 28.56 -9.11
N ASP A 575 4.99 29.62 -9.92
CA ASP A 575 5.77 29.66 -11.18
C ASP A 575 7.28 29.59 -10.91
N ALA A 576 7.79 30.34 -9.92
CA ALA A 576 9.19 30.31 -9.53
C ALA A 576 9.62 28.92 -9.02
N SER A 577 8.78 28.27 -8.19
CA SER A 577 9.02 26.92 -7.68
C SER A 577 9.11 25.88 -8.80
N LEU A 578 8.20 25.91 -9.75
CA LEU A 578 8.21 24.99 -10.91
C LEU A 578 9.40 25.22 -11.83
N ASN A 579 9.75 26.49 -12.08
CA ASN A 579 10.94 26.82 -12.86
C ASN A 579 12.21 26.28 -12.20
N THR A 580 12.28 26.24 -10.86
CA THR A 580 13.41 25.65 -10.12
C THR A 580 13.46 24.14 -10.31
N LEU A 581 12.30 23.43 -10.26
CA LEU A 581 12.26 21.99 -10.57
C LEU A 581 12.71 21.69 -12.01
N ASP A 582 12.20 22.45 -12.99
CA ASP A 582 12.56 22.28 -14.40
C ASP A 582 14.04 22.58 -14.65
N LYS A 583 14.63 23.54 -13.95
CA LYS A 583 16.07 23.89 -14.03
C LYS A 583 16.97 22.73 -13.60
N TYR A 584 16.66 22.07 -12.47
CA TYR A 584 17.50 20.99 -11.96
C TYR A 584 17.16 19.63 -12.59
N GLY A 585 15.97 19.46 -13.15
CA GLY A 585 15.57 18.32 -13.97
C GLY A 585 15.52 16.98 -13.25
N PRO A 586 15.42 15.88 -13.99
CA PRO A 586 15.03 14.57 -13.46
C PRO A 586 16.20 13.69 -12.95
N GLY A 587 17.42 14.18 -12.86
CA GLY A 587 18.59 13.36 -12.55
C GLY A 587 18.53 12.57 -11.23
N GLY A 588 17.78 13.06 -10.23
CA GLY A 588 17.56 12.38 -8.95
C GLY A 588 16.12 11.91 -8.73
N TRP A 589 15.27 11.91 -9.78
CA TRP A 589 13.86 11.56 -9.64
C TRP A 589 13.63 10.04 -9.68
N THR A 590 12.53 9.62 -9.04
CA THR A 590 11.99 8.27 -9.11
C THR A 590 10.61 8.29 -9.75
N GLY A 591 9.96 7.13 -9.96
CA GLY A 591 8.68 7.04 -10.63
C GLY A 591 7.61 7.99 -10.09
N TYR A 592 7.46 8.10 -8.77
CA TYR A 592 6.46 8.98 -8.16
C TYR A 592 6.78 10.48 -8.32
N SER A 593 8.04 10.87 -8.53
CA SER A 593 8.41 12.27 -8.76
C SER A 593 7.75 12.83 -10.01
N TYR A 594 7.65 12.03 -11.08
CA TYR A 594 6.98 12.43 -12.32
C TYR A 594 5.48 12.65 -12.14
N SER A 595 4.80 11.75 -11.43
CA SER A 595 3.37 11.92 -11.14
C SER A 595 3.11 13.09 -10.19
N TRP A 596 4.00 13.33 -9.23
CA TRP A 596 3.91 14.50 -8.36
C TRP A 596 4.09 15.80 -9.14
N LEU A 597 5.12 15.88 -10.02
CA LEU A 597 5.32 17.03 -10.91
C LEU A 597 4.11 17.27 -11.83
N ALA A 598 3.51 16.20 -12.38
CA ALA A 598 2.31 16.33 -13.21
C ALA A 598 1.15 17.00 -12.45
N ASN A 599 0.94 16.61 -11.18
CA ASN A 599 -0.06 17.23 -10.31
C ASN A 599 0.29 18.70 -9.99
N LEU A 600 1.55 19.02 -9.69
CA LEU A 600 2.02 20.38 -9.47
C LEU A 600 1.78 21.26 -10.71
N LYS A 601 2.13 20.77 -11.91
CA LYS A 601 1.90 21.49 -13.18
C LYS A 601 0.40 21.66 -13.48
N ALA A 602 -0.42 20.66 -13.17
CA ALA A 602 -1.88 20.77 -13.28
C ALA A 602 -2.44 21.88 -12.36
N ARG A 603 -1.98 21.95 -11.10
CA ARG A 603 -2.33 23.02 -10.16
C ARG A 603 -1.85 24.40 -10.62
N ALA A 604 -0.79 24.44 -11.41
CA ALA A 604 -0.27 25.68 -12.01
C ALA A 604 -0.94 26.05 -13.35
N PHE A 605 -2.01 25.35 -13.76
CA PHE A 605 -2.69 25.51 -15.06
C PHE A 605 -1.78 25.30 -16.27
N CYS A 606 -0.66 24.57 -16.13
CA CYS A 606 0.26 24.24 -17.22
C CYS A 606 -0.25 23.02 -18.02
N LEU A 607 -1.40 23.16 -18.67
CA LEU A 607 -2.13 22.03 -19.28
C LEU A 607 -1.40 21.33 -20.45
N LEU A 608 -0.44 22.00 -21.11
CA LEU A 608 0.32 21.42 -22.24
C LEU A 608 1.52 20.57 -21.82
N TYR A 609 1.95 20.64 -20.55
CA TYR A 609 3.18 20.00 -20.06
C TYR A 609 2.96 19.19 -18.77
N THR A 610 1.74 18.77 -18.51
CA THR A 610 1.37 18.07 -17.27
C THR A 610 1.87 16.62 -17.18
N SER A 611 2.40 16.07 -18.28
CA SER A 611 3.02 14.74 -18.27
C SER A 611 4.38 14.78 -18.97
N PRO A 612 5.46 14.27 -18.36
CA PRO A 612 6.72 14.05 -19.07
C PRO A 612 6.47 13.09 -20.25
N SER A 613 7.02 13.42 -21.42
CA SER A 613 6.96 12.51 -22.57
C SER A 613 7.67 11.19 -22.25
N PRO A 614 7.19 10.03 -22.69
CA PRO A 614 7.94 8.77 -22.61
C PRO A 614 9.36 8.86 -23.19
N ARG A 615 9.61 9.79 -24.12
CA ARG A 615 10.96 10.07 -24.65
C ARG A 615 11.91 10.70 -23.63
N ASP A 616 11.38 11.37 -22.61
CA ASP A 616 12.19 11.99 -21.56
C ASP A 616 12.69 10.94 -20.54
N THR A 617 11.96 9.83 -20.40
CA THR A 617 12.36 8.69 -19.56
C THR A 617 13.41 7.79 -20.22
N GLU A 618 13.50 7.76 -21.55
CA GLU A 618 14.54 7.00 -22.27
C GLU A 618 15.93 7.67 -22.19
N ARG A 619 16.00 8.98 -21.93
CA ARG A 619 17.28 9.71 -21.77
C ARG A 619 17.87 9.62 -20.37
N SER A 620 17.16 9.06 -19.40
CA SER A 620 17.59 8.92 -18.00
C SER A 620 17.96 7.48 -17.61
N ARG A 621 18.18 6.60 -18.60
CA ARG A 621 18.77 5.27 -18.43
C ARG A 621 20.25 5.25 -18.75
#